data_14af441053c785b322a4bd758009aa20
#
_entry.id   14af441053c785b322a4bd758009aa20
#
_cell.length_a   1.000
_cell.length_b   1.000
_cell.length_c   1.000
_cell.angle_alpha   90.00
_cell.angle_beta   90.00
_cell.angle_gamma   90.00
#
_symmetry.space_group_name_H-M   'P 1'
#
loop_
_entity.id
_entity.type
_entity.pdbx_description
1 polymer ?
#
loop_
_entity_poly.entity_id
_entity_poly.type
_entity_poly.pdbx_seq_one_letter_code
_entity_poly.pdbx_strand_id
1 'polypeptide(L)'
;MNQIDQDFVYNRYPKNEHDVQMLDSYRKALKGSELQSDSQLLRFLPIDESSCIDNEDVQRLTHFGFMALSIDNDFMNNYYRKWCLHIMGTDLKAILSSDDSIRLLRASLIEFAILGCIEAQHLMSKLDELFGNDDAFVESIVNKRCPNLQRFLNAHSGAGRGVNIGEEVSSYEQALKEIKAGCKTTHWIWYVFPQMAGIKGTHSRPALFYGINGRMEAYQYINHPTLRKRLIEVSEAVLNNTRTVYEIFGNDTMKVRSCMLLFSTVSDISVFKQLMRK
;
A
#
# COMPACT_ATOMS: atom_id res chain seq x y z
N MET A 1 19.40 1.48 1.83
CA MET A 1 18.66 0.26 1.42
C MET A 1 18.89 -0.79 2.51
N ASN A 2 17.86 -1.30 3.13
CA ASN A 2 17.96 -2.29 4.21
C ASN A 2 18.35 -3.67 3.65
N GLN A 3 18.96 -4.54 4.47
CA GLN A 3 19.33 -5.93 4.10
C GLN A 3 18.14 -6.68 3.48
N ILE A 4 16.92 -6.44 3.98
CA ILE A 4 15.67 -7.01 3.49
C ILE A 4 15.37 -6.55 2.04
N ASP A 5 15.67 -5.29 1.71
CA ASP A 5 15.47 -4.74 0.37
C ASP A 5 16.47 -5.31 -0.63
N GLN A 6 17.70 -5.59 -0.18
CA GLN A 6 18.73 -6.24 -0.99
C GLN A 6 18.41 -7.70 -1.28
N ASP A 7 18.02 -8.48 -0.25
CA ASP A 7 17.64 -9.89 -0.42
C ASP A 7 16.41 -10.05 -1.32
N PHE A 8 15.49 -9.09 -1.27
CA PHE A 8 14.31 -9.06 -2.10
C PHE A 8 14.63 -8.86 -3.59
N VAL A 9 15.53 -7.95 -3.89
CA VAL A 9 15.96 -7.62 -5.25
C VAL A 9 16.84 -8.73 -5.82
N TYR A 10 17.82 -9.21 -5.07
CA TYR A 10 18.80 -10.18 -5.52
C TYR A 10 18.24 -11.61 -5.67
N ASN A 11 17.27 -12.01 -4.86
CA ASN A 11 16.67 -13.35 -4.96
C ASN A 11 15.63 -13.50 -6.07
N ARG A 12 15.26 -12.43 -6.77
CA ARG A 12 14.30 -12.48 -7.88
C ARG A 12 14.84 -12.03 -9.22
N TYR A 13 15.88 -11.21 -9.24
CA TYR A 13 16.46 -10.67 -10.45
C TYR A 13 17.94 -10.37 -10.27
N PRO A 14 18.79 -10.63 -11.21
CA PRO A 14 18.59 -11.25 -12.53
C PRO A 14 18.40 -12.77 -12.45
N LYS A 15 17.55 -13.33 -13.31
CA LYS A 15 17.33 -14.79 -13.42
C LYS A 15 18.33 -15.48 -14.34
N ASN A 16 18.99 -14.71 -15.20
CA ASN A 16 19.93 -15.21 -16.20
C ASN A 16 20.94 -14.11 -16.60
N GLU A 17 21.95 -14.49 -17.38
CA GLU A 17 22.99 -13.58 -17.86
C GLU A 17 22.46 -12.43 -18.73
N HIS A 18 21.38 -12.65 -19.47
CA HIS A 18 20.74 -11.62 -20.29
C HIS A 18 20.14 -10.52 -19.41
N ASP A 19 19.49 -10.88 -18.32
CA ASP A 19 18.93 -9.92 -17.34
C ASP A 19 20.04 -9.09 -16.69
N VAL A 20 21.20 -9.70 -16.37
CA VAL A 20 22.38 -8.97 -15.85
C VAL A 20 22.88 -7.94 -16.86
N GLN A 21 23.02 -8.34 -18.15
CA GLN A 21 23.48 -7.45 -19.21
C GLN A 21 22.51 -6.30 -19.47
N MET A 22 21.20 -6.56 -19.43
CA MET A 22 20.17 -5.54 -19.52
C MET A 22 20.27 -4.55 -18.35
N LEU A 23 20.35 -5.05 -17.12
CA LEU A 23 20.53 -4.21 -15.91
C LEU A 23 21.77 -3.30 -16.03
N ASP A 24 22.88 -3.83 -16.45
CA ASP A 24 24.11 -3.06 -16.62
C ASP A 24 24.02 -2.03 -17.76
N SER A 25 23.32 -2.36 -18.83
CA SER A 25 23.05 -1.43 -19.93
C SER A 25 22.17 -0.26 -19.48
N TYR A 26 21.11 -0.54 -18.72
CA TYR A 26 20.25 0.49 -18.13
C TYR A 26 21.01 1.34 -17.10
N ARG A 27 21.81 0.73 -16.22
CA ARG A 27 22.66 1.47 -15.27
C ARG A 27 23.62 2.41 -15.96
N LYS A 28 24.24 2.00 -17.07
CA LYS A 28 25.13 2.83 -17.87
C LYS A 28 24.39 3.98 -18.56
N ALA A 29 23.24 3.70 -19.16
CA ALA A 29 22.41 4.71 -19.80
C ALA A 29 21.92 5.77 -18.81
N LEU A 30 21.50 5.36 -17.62
CA LEU A 30 21.01 6.25 -16.56
C LEU A 30 22.10 7.12 -15.95
N LYS A 31 23.33 6.58 -15.78
CA LYS A 31 24.47 7.34 -15.23
C LYS A 31 25.06 8.36 -16.20
N GLY A 32 24.84 8.19 -17.50
CA GLY A 32 25.36 9.07 -18.54
C GLY A 32 24.39 10.16 -19.04
N SER A 33 23.16 10.16 -18.58
CA SER A 33 22.11 11.04 -19.10
C SER A 33 21.71 12.10 -18.07
N GLU A 34 22.01 13.37 -18.35
CA GLU A 34 21.23 14.49 -17.82
C GLU A 34 19.86 14.48 -18.51
N LEU A 35 18.95 13.63 -18.04
CA LEU A 35 17.60 13.51 -18.59
C LEU A 35 16.77 14.71 -18.15
N GLN A 36 16.79 15.77 -18.96
CA GLN A 36 16.17 17.06 -18.65
C GLN A 36 14.73 17.21 -19.16
N SER A 37 14.21 16.26 -19.96
CA SER A 37 12.85 16.37 -20.51
C SER A 37 12.05 15.07 -20.42
N ASP A 38 10.72 15.22 -20.32
CA ASP A 38 9.78 14.10 -20.25
C ASP A 38 9.85 13.20 -21.50
N SER A 39 10.10 13.78 -22.69
CA SER A 39 10.28 13.04 -23.94
C SER A 39 11.54 12.17 -23.95
N GLN A 40 12.60 12.56 -23.23
CA GLN A 40 13.80 11.75 -23.08
C GLN A 40 13.59 10.61 -22.09
N LEU A 41 12.80 10.83 -21.03
CA LEU A 41 12.40 9.80 -20.09
C LEU A 41 11.55 8.71 -20.77
N LEU A 42 10.64 9.12 -21.64
CA LEU A 42 9.77 8.20 -22.40
C LEU A 42 10.53 7.32 -23.40
N ARG A 43 11.69 7.76 -23.91
CA ARG A 43 12.55 6.95 -24.79
C ARG A 43 13.19 5.72 -24.12
N PHE A 44 13.25 5.71 -22.80
CA PHE A 44 13.75 4.57 -22.03
C PHE A 44 12.62 3.67 -21.53
N LEU A 45 11.36 4.06 -21.75
CA LEU A 45 10.26 3.14 -21.58
C LEU A 45 10.38 2.04 -22.64
N PRO A 46 10.15 0.80 -22.28
CA PRO A 46 10.00 -0.28 -23.25
C PRO A 46 8.71 -0.14 -24.10
N ILE A 47 8.07 1.03 -24.06
CA ILE A 47 6.77 1.32 -24.68
C ILE A 47 6.95 2.58 -25.53
N ASP A 48 6.71 2.46 -26.83
CA ASP A 48 6.61 3.59 -27.75
C ASP A 48 5.29 4.34 -27.51
N GLU A 49 5.33 5.68 -27.50
CA GLU A 49 4.14 6.55 -27.33
C GLU A 49 3.00 6.25 -28.34
N SER A 50 3.33 5.58 -29.46
CA SER A 50 2.39 5.26 -30.54
C SER A 50 1.83 3.84 -30.47
N SER A 51 2.35 2.97 -29.58
CA SER A 51 2.00 1.56 -29.54
C SER A 51 0.89 1.27 -28.52
N CYS A 52 -0.06 0.41 -28.90
CA CYS A 52 -0.92 -0.26 -27.94
C CYS A 52 -0.02 -1.04 -26.97
N ILE A 53 -0.26 -0.87 -25.67
CA ILE A 53 0.38 -1.68 -24.63
C ILE A 53 -0.14 -3.10 -24.79
N ASP A 54 0.71 -4.02 -25.20
CA ASP A 54 0.37 -5.43 -25.26
C ASP A 54 0.86 -6.19 -24.00
N ASN A 55 0.65 -7.50 -23.99
CA ASN A 55 1.11 -8.34 -22.89
C ASN A 55 2.64 -8.32 -22.71
N GLU A 56 3.40 -8.12 -23.78
CA GLU A 56 4.85 -8.05 -23.73
C GLU A 56 5.30 -6.75 -23.07
N ASP A 57 4.61 -5.64 -23.34
CA ASP A 57 4.87 -4.35 -22.71
C ASP A 57 4.55 -4.38 -21.21
N VAL A 58 3.45 -5.04 -20.81
CA VAL A 58 3.13 -5.22 -19.39
C VAL A 58 4.16 -6.11 -18.70
N GLN A 59 4.66 -7.15 -19.37
CA GLN A 59 5.78 -7.95 -18.86
C GLN A 59 7.06 -7.12 -18.72
N ARG A 60 7.40 -6.29 -19.70
CA ARG A 60 8.53 -5.37 -19.66
C ARG A 60 8.40 -4.35 -18.54
N LEU A 61 7.20 -3.85 -18.28
CA LEU A 61 6.91 -2.93 -17.19
C LEU A 61 7.06 -3.56 -15.82
N THR A 62 6.55 -4.78 -15.65
CA THR A 62 6.73 -5.55 -14.42
C THR A 62 8.21 -5.79 -14.18
N HIS A 63 8.93 -6.15 -15.22
CA HIS A 63 10.37 -6.33 -15.22
C HIS A 63 11.11 -5.03 -14.89
N PHE A 64 10.74 -3.95 -15.54
CA PHE A 64 11.29 -2.63 -15.31
C PHE A 64 11.01 -2.14 -13.88
N GLY A 65 9.81 -2.40 -13.35
CA GLY A 65 9.45 -2.11 -11.97
C GLY A 65 10.38 -2.81 -10.96
N PHE A 66 10.66 -4.09 -11.18
CA PHE A 66 11.61 -4.83 -10.35
C PHE A 66 13.04 -4.30 -10.46
N MET A 67 13.46 -3.86 -11.65
CA MET A 67 14.77 -3.25 -11.84
C MET A 67 14.87 -1.87 -11.19
N ALA A 68 13.81 -1.09 -11.25
CA ALA A 68 13.74 0.23 -10.62
C ALA A 68 13.97 0.15 -9.11
N LEU A 69 13.43 -0.89 -8.46
CA LEU A 69 13.67 -1.17 -7.04
C LEU A 69 15.13 -1.50 -6.71
N SER A 70 15.92 -1.92 -7.70
CA SER A 70 17.34 -2.30 -7.53
C SER A 70 18.32 -1.15 -7.78
N ILE A 71 17.88 -0.09 -8.45
CA ILE A 71 18.68 1.08 -8.81
C ILE A 71 18.22 2.24 -7.94
N ASP A 72 19.12 3.04 -7.45
CA ASP A 72 18.90 4.12 -6.52
C ASP A 72 17.66 5.01 -6.81
N ASN A 73 16.94 5.27 -5.79
CA ASN A 73 15.50 5.37 -5.64
C ASN A 73 14.79 6.59 -6.20
N ASP A 74 15.36 7.79 -6.15
CA ASP A 74 14.55 9.00 -6.40
C ASP A 74 14.25 9.21 -7.88
N PHE A 75 15.22 8.91 -8.75
CA PHE A 75 15.04 9.06 -10.20
C PHE A 75 14.03 8.03 -10.73
N MET A 76 14.17 6.77 -10.32
CA MET A 76 13.29 5.70 -10.80
C MET A 76 11.89 5.81 -10.24
N ASN A 77 11.75 6.28 -8.99
CA ASN A 77 10.46 6.61 -8.41
C ASN A 77 9.75 7.72 -9.21
N ASN A 78 10.45 8.80 -9.55
CA ASN A 78 9.90 9.88 -10.36
C ASN A 78 9.51 9.40 -11.75
N TYR A 79 10.30 8.54 -12.35
CA TYR A 79 10.04 7.96 -13.65
C TYR A 79 8.81 7.06 -13.65
N TYR A 80 8.70 6.16 -12.67
CA TYR A 80 7.55 5.28 -12.52
C TYR A 80 6.26 6.06 -12.23
N ARG A 81 6.35 7.12 -11.44
CA ARG A 81 5.24 8.04 -11.19
C ARG A 81 4.72 8.68 -12.48
N LYS A 82 5.62 9.23 -13.29
CA LYS A 82 5.26 9.82 -14.59
C LYS A 82 4.64 8.79 -15.53
N TRP A 83 5.18 7.59 -15.54
CA TRP A 83 4.61 6.49 -16.30
C TRP A 83 3.20 6.14 -15.83
N CYS A 84 2.95 6.01 -14.53
CA CYS A 84 1.60 5.79 -14.00
C CYS A 84 0.64 6.88 -14.44
N LEU A 85 1.06 8.16 -14.40
CA LEU A 85 0.25 9.29 -14.86
C LEU A 85 -0.05 9.22 -16.36
N HIS A 86 0.93 8.84 -17.17
CA HIS A 86 0.75 8.67 -18.62
C HIS A 86 -0.27 7.55 -18.90
N ILE A 87 -0.10 6.39 -18.30
CA ILE A 87 -1.04 5.25 -18.45
C ILE A 87 -2.45 5.60 -17.95
N MET A 88 -2.58 6.38 -16.87
CA MET A 88 -3.89 6.87 -16.44
C MET A 88 -4.61 7.73 -17.48
N GLY A 89 -3.86 8.42 -18.34
CA GLY A 89 -4.40 9.22 -19.44
C GLY A 89 -4.84 8.41 -20.66
N THR A 90 -4.51 7.12 -20.74
CA THR A 90 -4.84 6.26 -21.90
C THR A 90 -6.20 5.57 -21.77
N ASP A 91 -6.71 5.04 -22.86
CA ASP A 91 -7.87 4.14 -22.86
C ASP A 91 -7.45 2.73 -22.46
N LEU A 92 -7.48 2.46 -21.16
CA LEU A 92 -7.08 1.16 -20.59
C LEU A 92 -7.91 -0.01 -21.12
N LYS A 93 -9.17 0.19 -21.50
CA LYS A 93 -10.00 -0.88 -22.07
C LYS A 93 -9.59 -1.27 -23.48
N ALA A 94 -9.08 -0.31 -24.24
CA ALA A 94 -8.54 -0.58 -25.56
C ALA A 94 -7.16 -1.29 -25.51
N ILE A 95 -6.39 -1.04 -24.45
CA ILE A 95 -5.01 -1.48 -24.30
C ILE A 95 -4.93 -2.85 -23.63
N LEU A 96 -5.69 -3.06 -22.55
CA LEU A 96 -5.65 -4.29 -21.75
C LEU A 96 -6.72 -5.27 -22.28
N SER A 97 -6.28 -6.23 -23.08
CA SER A 97 -7.17 -7.13 -23.83
C SER A 97 -7.41 -8.48 -23.13
N SER A 98 -6.72 -8.77 -22.02
CA SER A 98 -6.83 -10.05 -21.30
C SER A 98 -6.72 -9.89 -19.78
N ASP A 99 -7.29 -10.83 -19.05
CA ASP A 99 -7.17 -10.91 -17.58
C ASP A 99 -5.71 -11.01 -17.12
N ASP A 100 -4.86 -11.70 -17.92
CA ASP A 100 -3.45 -11.83 -17.61
C ASP A 100 -2.71 -10.49 -17.70
N SER A 101 -3.03 -9.66 -18.71
CA SER A 101 -2.47 -8.30 -18.84
C SER A 101 -2.84 -7.43 -17.64
N ILE A 102 -4.12 -7.50 -17.23
CA ILE A 102 -4.63 -6.74 -16.08
C ILE A 102 -3.93 -7.19 -14.79
N ARG A 103 -3.79 -8.49 -14.57
CA ARG A 103 -3.08 -9.05 -13.40
C ARG A 103 -1.61 -8.70 -13.37
N LEU A 104 -0.92 -8.76 -14.51
CA LEU A 104 0.49 -8.34 -14.59
C LEU A 104 0.67 -6.87 -14.24
N LEU A 105 -0.20 -6.00 -14.75
CA LEU A 105 -0.18 -4.59 -14.41
C LEU A 105 -0.47 -4.38 -12.92
N ARG A 106 -1.48 -5.07 -12.35
CA ARG A 106 -1.77 -5.02 -10.91
C ARG A 106 -0.58 -5.47 -10.08
N ALA A 107 0.10 -6.55 -10.47
CA ALA A 107 1.30 -7.05 -9.78
C ALA A 107 2.43 -6.01 -9.76
N SER A 108 2.66 -5.32 -10.87
CA SER A 108 3.63 -4.22 -10.92
C SER A 108 3.22 -3.05 -10.04
N LEU A 109 1.97 -2.60 -10.14
CA LEU A 109 1.47 -1.45 -9.40
C LEU A 109 1.52 -1.67 -7.89
N ILE A 110 1.14 -2.84 -7.41
CA ILE A 110 1.14 -3.12 -5.97
C ILE A 110 2.55 -3.11 -5.38
N GLU A 111 3.56 -3.58 -6.09
CA GLU A 111 4.95 -3.54 -5.65
C GLU A 111 5.42 -2.09 -5.43
N PHE A 112 5.00 -1.13 -6.27
CA PHE A 112 5.31 0.28 -6.10
C PHE A 112 4.42 0.99 -5.07
N ALA A 113 3.15 0.60 -5.01
CA ALA A 113 2.21 1.18 -4.05
C ALA A 113 2.65 0.89 -2.60
N ILE A 114 3.10 -0.33 -2.29
CA ILE A 114 3.62 -0.67 -0.96
C ILE A 114 4.94 0.03 -0.62
N LEU A 115 5.62 0.61 -1.60
CA LEU A 115 6.82 1.44 -1.44
C LEU A 115 6.52 2.95 -1.43
N GLY A 116 5.25 3.33 -1.56
CA GLY A 116 4.81 4.71 -1.40
C GLY A 116 4.58 5.48 -2.70
N CYS A 117 4.46 4.80 -3.83
CA CYS A 117 4.04 5.44 -5.08
C CYS A 117 2.52 5.65 -5.07
N ILE A 118 2.08 6.89 -4.83
CA ILE A 118 0.65 7.25 -4.78
C ILE A 118 0.01 7.14 -6.16
N GLU A 119 0.73 7.45 -7.22
CA GLU A 119 0.25 7.33 -8.60
C GLU A 119 -0.05 5.87 -8.97
N ALA A 120 0.73 4.91 -8.42
CA ALA A 120 0.42 3.49 -8.56
C ALA A 120 -0.88 3.11 -7.81
N GLN A 121 -1.14 3.70 -6.64
CA GLN A 121 -2.41 3.51 -5.94
C GLN A 121 -3.59 4.05 -6.74
N HIS A 122 -3.44 5.23 -7.35
CA HIS A 122 -4.49 5.83 -8.19
C HIS A 122 -4.78 4.99 -9.43
N LEU A 123 -3.72 4.52 -10.12
CA LEU A 123 -3.89 3.66 -11.29
C LEU A 123 -4.51 2.31 -10.92
N MET A 124 -4.15 1.74 -9.74
CA MET A 124 -4.80 0.55 -9.21
C MET A 124 -6.30 0.77 -9.00
N SER A 125 -6.68 1.89 -8.38
CA SER A 125 -8.09 2.25 -8.17
C SER A 125 -8.84 2.39 -9.50
N LYS A 126 -8.21 2.97 -10.52
CA LYS A 126 -8.80 3.07 -11.87
C LYS A 126 -8.98 1.70 -12.53
N LEU A 127 -8.04 0.76 -12.34
CA LEU A 127 -8.21 -0.62 -12.80
C LEU A 127 -9.38 -1.32 -12.11
N ASP A 128 -9.55 -1.09 -10.80
CA ASP A 128 -10.67 -1.65 -10.03
C ASP A 128 -12.02 -1.13 -10.52
N GLU A 129 -12.11 0.16 -10.87
CA GLU A 129 -13.32 0.77 -11.45
C GLU A 129 -13.66 0.20 -12.84
N LEU A 130 -12.65 -0.06 -13.66
CA LEU A 130 -12.84 -0.47 -15.06
C LEU A 130 -13.05 -1.97 -15.25
N PHE A 131 -12.37 -2.80 -14.44
CA PHE A 131 -12.26 -4.25 -14.63
C PHE A 131 -12.73 -5.04 -13.40
N GLY A 132 -13.23 -4.36 -12.35
CA GLY A 132 -13.51 -4.97 -11.06
C GLY A 132 -12.23 -5.19 -10.24
N ASN A 133 -12.38 -5.40 -8.93
CA ASN A 133 -11.25 -5.67 -8.06
C ASN A 133 -10.80 -7.14 -8.14
N ASP A 134 -9.53 -7.39 -7.87
CA ASP A 134 -8.96 -8.74 -7.67
C ASP A 134 -8.23 -8.76 -6.32
N ASP A 135 -9.01 -8.47 -5.25
CA ASP A 135 -8.47 -8.35 -3.89
C ASP A 135 -7.68 -9.60 -3.46
N ALA A 136 -8.15 -10.79 -3.83
CA ALA A 136 -7.49 -12.04 -3.48
C ALA A 136 -6.09 -12.15 -4.11
N PHE A 137 -5.94 -11.75 -5.36
CA PHE A 137 -4.66 -11.71 -6.05
C PHE A 137 -3.70 -10.68 -5.43
N VAL A 138 -4.18 -9.44 -5.24
CA VAL A 138 -3.40 -8.36 -4.63
C VAL A 138 -2.98 -8.73 -3.22
N GLU A 139 -3.90 -9.27 -2.41
CA GLU A 139 -3.64 -9.71 -1.03
C GLU A 139 -2.58 -10.80 -0.97
N SER A 140 -2.58 -11.74 -1.91
CA SER A 140 -1.57 -12.79 -1.99
C SER A 140 -0.16 -12.23 -2.18
N ILE A 141 -0.01 -11.16 -2.97
CA ILE A 141 1.27 -10.48 -3.17
C ILE A 141 1.67 -9.73 -1.90
N VAL A 142 0.77 -8.91 -1.34
CA VAL A 142 1.08 -8.10 -0.16
C VAL A 142 1.42 -8.97 1.04
N ASN A 143 0.69 -10.06 1.29
CA ASN A 143 0.99 -11.01 2.37
C ASN A 143 2.40 -11.61 2.25
N LYS A 144 2.81 -11.93 1.03
CA LYS A 144 4.15 -12.46 0.77
C LYS A 144 5.25 -11.41 0.97
N ARG A 145 4.95 -10.15 0.64
CA ARG A 145 5.91 -9.03 0.70
C ARG A 145 6.02 -8.42 2.08
N CYS A 146 4.91 -8.39 2.81
CA CYS A 146 4.74 -7.65 4.04
C CYS A 146 4.28 -8.58 5.18
N PRO A 147 5.07 -9.60 5.56
CA PRO A 147 4.66 -10.60 6.56
C PRO A 147 4.37 -9.95 7.94
N ASN A 148 4.93 -8.78 8.21
CA ASN A 148 4.68 -8.04 9.45
C ASN A 148 3.21 -7.64 9.61
N LEU A 149 2.45 -7.50 8.51
CA LEU A 149 1.04 -7.16 8.57
C LEU A 149 0.17 -8.30 9.12
N GLN A 150 0.68 -9.54 9.13
CA GLN A 150 -0.04 -10.69 9.66
C GLN A 150 -0.49 -10.51 11.11
N ARG A 151 0.24 -9.71 11.91
CA ARG A 151 -0.16 -9.42 13.28
C ARG A 151 -1.53 -8.72 13.38
N PHE A 152 -1.84 -7.83 12.42
CA PHE A 152 -3.14 -7.16 12.35
C PHE A 152 -4.24 -8.12 11.89
N LEU A 153 -3.98 -8.92 10.85
CA LEU A 153 -4.94 -9.90 10.34
C LEU A 153 -5.31 -10.92 11.43
N ASN A 154 -4.32 -11.42 12.18
CA ASN A 154 -4.53 -12.32 13.30
C ASN A 154 -5.38 -11.65 14.40
N ALA A 155 -5.07 -10.40 14.76
CA ALA A 155 -5.88 -9.68 15.73
C ALA A 155 -7.33 -9.47 15.24
N HIS A 156 -7.51 -9.10 13.99
CA HIS A 156 -8.83 -8.91 13.38
C HIS A 156 -9.67 -10.21 13.34
N SER A 157 -9.03 -11.37 13.26
CA SER A 157 -9.73 -12.66 13.34
C SER A 157 -9.99 -13.15 14.78
N GLY A 158 -9.58 -12.38 15.80
CA GLY A 158 -9.65 -12.80 17.19
C GLY A 158 -8.50 -13.74 17.63
N ALA A 159 -7.58 -14.08 16.72
CA ALA A 159 -6.44 -14.97 16.99
C ALA A 159 -5.15 -14.23 17.36
N GLY A 160 -5.21 -12.91 17.56
CA GLY A 160 -4.05 -12.08 17.88
C GLY A 160 -3.57 -12.24 19.32
N ARG A 161 -2.51 -11.48 19.67
CA ARG A 161 -2.06 -11.39 21.07
C ARG A 161 -2.95 -10.43 21.84
N GLY A 162 -3.52 -10.88 22.96
CA GLY A 162 -4.27 -10.05 23.88
C GLY A 162 -3.45 -8.92 24.50
N VAL A 163 -4.15 -7.99 25.11
CA VAL A 163 -3.54 -6.85 25.85
C VAL A 163 -2.79 -7.34 27.07
N ASN A 164 -3.36 -8.34 27.75
CA ASN A 164 -2.79 -9.01 28.91
C ASN A 164 -2.69 -10.51 28.69
N ILE A 165 -1.87 -11.18 29.49
CA ILE A 165 -1.74 -12.64 29.44
C ILE A 165 -3.09 -13.25 29.84
N GLY A 166 -3.69 -14.03 28.95
CA GLY A 166 -4.97 -14.73 29.19
C GLY A 166 -6.22 -13.96 28.77
N GLU A 167 -6.12 -12.74 28.25
CA GLU A 167 -7.26 -12.04 27.66
C GLU A 167 -7.49 -12.47 26.22
N GLU A 168 -8.76 -12.70 25.86
CA GLU A 168 -9.15 -12.90 24.47
C GLU A 168 -9.02 -11.61 23.68
N VAL A 169 -8.56 -11.71 22.45
CA VAL A 169 -8.48 -10.60 21.52
C VAL A 169 -9.86 -10.37 20.90
N SER A 170 -10.41 -9.19 21.08
CA SER A 170 -11.68 -8.83 20.44
C SER A 170 -11.50 -8.76 18.93
N SER A 171 -12.36 -9.47 18.19
CA SER A 171 -12.30 -9.49 16.73
C SER A 171 -12.63 -8.13 16.11
N TYR A 172 -12.34 -7.98 14.84
CA TYR A 172 -12.73 -6.80 14.05
C TYR A 172 -14.25 -6.61 14.06
N GLU A 173 -15.02 -7.69 13.94
CA GLU A 173 -16.48 -7.67 13.94
C GLU A 173 -17.02 -7.15 15.28
N GLN A 174 -16.39 -7.53 16.40
CA GLN A 174 -16.74 -7.01 17.71
C GLN A 174 -16.44 -5.51 17.79
N ALA A 175 -15.29 -5.06 17.31
CA ALA A 175 -14.93 -3.65 17.27
C ALA A 175 -15.93 -2.82 16.44
N LEU A 176 -16.28 -3.30 15.26
CA LEU A 176 -17.25 -2.65 14.37
C LEU A 176 -18.65 -2.57 15.02
N LYS A 177 -19.08 -3.63 15.71
CA LYS A 177 -20.34 -3.65 16.46
C LYS A 177 -20.36 -2.59 17.56
N GLU A 178 -19.29 -2.46 18.35
CA GLU A 178 -19.16 -1.45 19.40
C GLU A 178 -19.16 -0.02 18.84
N ILE A 179 -18.45 0.20 17.73
CA ILE A 179 -18.45 1.50 17.05
C ILE A 179 -19.85 1.85 16.57
N LYS A 180 -20.57 0.95 15.92
CA LYS A 180 -21.95 1.18 15.45
C LYS A 180 -22.92 1.42 16.62
N ALA A 181 -22.69 0.77 17.77
CA ALA A 181 -23.44 1.03 19.00
C ALA A 181 -23.07 2.35 19.68
N GLY A 182 -22.01 3.02 19.23
CA GLY A 182 -21.56 4.30 19.76
C GLY A 182 -20.80 4.21 21.09
N CYS A 183 -20.30 3.05 21.47
CA CYS A 183 -19.58 2.87 22.74
C CYS A 183 -18.56 1.75 22.64
N LYS A 184 -17.27 2.13 22.72
CA LYS A 184 -16.16 1.19 22.82
C LYS A 184 -16.13 0.58 24.22
N THR A 185 -16.20 -0.75 24.31
CA THR A 185 -16.23 -1.50 25.59
C THR A 185 -15.04 -2.44 25.77
N THR A 186 -14.44 -2.94 24.68
CA THR A 186 -13.34 -3.90 24.72
C THR A 186 -12.01 -3.33 24.19
N HIS A 187 -10.94 -4.14 24.25
CA HIS A 187 -9.56 -3.67 24.10
C HIS A 187 -8.99 -3.91 22.68
N TRP A 188 -9.50 -3.24 21.65
CA TRP A 188 -9.13 -3.45 20.25
C TRP A 188 -8.49 -2.23 19.55
N ILE A 189 -8.37 -1.10 20.21
CA ILE A 189 -7.98 0.17 19.58
C ILE A 189 -6.64 0.11 18.83
N TRP A 190 -5.66 -0.62 19.34
CA TRP A 190 -4.29 -0.63 18.81
C TRP A 190 -4.15 -1.30 17.44
N TYR A 191 -5.02 -2.26 17.11
CA TYR A 191 -4.97 -2.98 15.84
C TYR A 191 -6.11 -2.62 14.88
N VAL A 192 -7.18 -1.99 15.37
CA VAL A 192 -8.27 -1.48 14.52
C VAL A 192 -7.99 -0.04 14.05
N PHE A 193 -7.38 0.79 14.92
CA PHE A 193 -6.89 2.12 14.60
C PHE A 193 -5.40 2.22 14.92
N PRO A 194 -4.53 1.55 14.13
CA PRO A 194 -3.11 1.50 14.45
C PRO A 194 -2.45 2.87 14.32
N GLN A 195 -1.55 3.15 15.25
CA GLN A 195 -0.79 4.40 15.33
C GLN A 195 0.66 4.17 14.91
N MET A 196 1.38 5.24 14.62
CA MET A 196 2.84 5.19 14.47
C MET A 196 3.49 4.65 15.75
N ALA A 197 4.44 3.75 15.62
CA ALA A 197 5.28 3.32 16.74
C ALA A 197 6.12 4.48 17.29
N GLY A 198 6.44 4.44 18.58
CA GLY A 198 7.33 5.42 19.18
C GLY A 198 6.73 6.80 19.47
N ILE A 199 5.41 6.97 19.34
CA ILE A 199 4.75 8.20 19.78
C ILE A 199 4.96 8.36 21.30
N LYS A 200 5.40 9.56 21.72
CA LYS A 200 5.65 9.88 23.13
C LYS A 200 4.41 9.58 23.99
N GLY A 201 4.58 8.80 25.05
CA GLY A 201 3.49 8.40 25.93
C GLY A 201 2.79 7.08 25.59
N THR A 202 3.15 6.41 24.48
CA THR A 202 2.60 5.10 24.09
C THR A 202 3.60 3.98 24.34
N HIS A 203 3.72 3.54 25.60
CA HIS A 203 4.69 2.52 26.03
C HIS A 203 4.03 1.18 26.44
N SER A 204 2.72 1.04 26.26
CA SER A 204 2.04 -0.21 26.55
C SER A 204 2.48 -1.33 25.57
N ARG A 205 2.52 -2.57 26.05
CA ARG A 205 2.89 -3.73 25.21
C ARG A 205 2.08 -3.80 23.90
N PRO A 206 0.73 -3.60 23.89
CA PRO A 206 -0.03 -3.58 22.64
C PRO A 206 0.35 -2.43 21.73
N ALA A 207 0.60 -1.24 22.26
CA ALA A 207 1.01 -0.08 21.46
C ALA A 207 2.36 -0.31 20.77
N LEU A 208 3.28 -0.98 21.44
CA LEU A 208 4.59 -1.37 20.85
C LEU A 208 4.43 -2.48 19.82
N PHE A 209 3.59 -3.48 20.09
CA PHE A 209 3.42 -4.64 19.22
C PHE A 209 2.64 -4.30 17.93
N TYR A 210 1.55 -3.51 18.04
CA TYR A 210 0.71 -3.11 16.92
C TYR A 210 1.09 -1.74 16.32
N GLY A 211 2.12 -1.08 16.83
CA GLY A 211 2.60 0.18 16.29
C GLY A 211 3.11 0.02 14.85
N ILE A 212 2.72 0.95 13.98
CA ILE A 212 3.21 1.03 12.60
C ILE A 212 4.65 1.53 12.61
N ASN A 213 5.57 0.74 12.09
CA ASN A 213 7.00 1.06 12.07
C ASN A 213 7.36 1.96 10.88
N GLY A 214 7.03 3.23 11.02
CA GLY A 214 7.36 4.24 10.03
C GLY A 214 6.42 4.29 8.82
N ARG A 215 6.75 5.21 7.91
CA ARG A 215 5.91 5.52 6.76
C ARG A 215 5.77 4.35 5.78
N MET A 216 6.83 3.57 5.63
CA MET A 216 6.83 2.41 4.73
C MET A 216 5.78 1.37 5.15
N GLU A 217 5.73 1.00 6.42
CA GLU A 217 4.72 0.04 6.90
C GLU A 217 3.29 0.63 6.81
N ALA A 218 3.13 1.95 6.92
CA ALA A 218 1.84 2.59 6.68
C ALA A 218 1.39 2.44 5.21
N TYR A 219 2.30 2.59 4.24
CA TYR A 219 2.00 2.30 2.84
C TYR A 219 1.65 0.83 2.62
N GLN A 220 2.38 -0.09 3.22
CA GLN A 220 2.10 -1.52 3.16
C GLN A 220 0.70 -1.84 3.71
N TYR A 221 0.36 -1.28 4.87
CA TYR A 221 -0.94 -1.46 5.52
C TYR A 221 -2.10 -0.97 4.64
N ILE A 222 -2.00 0.27 4.12
CA ILE A 222 -3.09 0.87 3.35
C ILE A 222 -3.26 0.25 1.96
N ASN A 223 -2.24 -0.43 1.45
CA ASN A 223 -2.29 -1.17 0.18
C ASN A 223 -2.67 -2.65 0.35
N HIS A 224 -2.83 -3.13 1.59
CA HIS A 224 -3.37 -4.46 1.86
C HIS A 224 -4.91 -4.42 1.75
N PRO A 225 -5.55 -5.15 0.81
CA PRO A 225 -6.97 -5.04 0.52
C PRO A 225 -7.86 -5.16 1.75
N THR A 226 -7.70 -6.25 2.52
CA THR A 226 -8.50 -6.49 3.73
C THR A 226 -8.29 -5.40 4.80
N LEU A 227 -7.04 -4.99 5.07
CA LEU A 227 -6.75 -3.99 6.11
C LEU A 227 -7.26 -2.61 5.69
N ARG A 228 -7.06 -2.21 4.43
CA ARG A 228 -7.60 -0.98 3.85
C ARG A 228 -9.12 -0.92 3.98
N LYS A 229 -9.80 -1.96 3.50
CA LYS A 229 -11.26 -2.05 3.55
C LYS A 229 -11.79 -1.90 4.97
N ARG A 230 -11.21 -2.63 5.91
CA ARG A 230 -11.60 -2.60 7.32
C ARG A 230 -11.36 -1.24 7.98
N LEU A 231 -10.22 -0.60 7.70
CA LEU A 231 -9.94 0.73 8.25
C LEU A 231 -10.89 1.79 7.69
N ILE A 232 -11.25 1.72 6.41
CA ILE A 232 -12.26 2.59 5.80
C ILE A 232 -13.61 2.35 6.48
N GLU A 233 -14.06 1.10 6.57
CA GLU A 233 -15.37 0.74 7.13
C GLU A 233 -15.54 1.22 8.58
N VAL A 234 -14.55 1.02 9.45
CA VAL A 234 -14.64 1.51 10.83
C VAL A 234 -14.59 3.04 10.90
N SER A 235 -13.85 3.69 10.00
CA SER A 235 -13.78 5.15 9.93
C SER A 235 -15.12 5.75 9.49
N GLU A 236 -15.76 5.14 8.49
CA GLU A 236 -17.12 5.51 8.05
C GLU A 236 -18.16 5.26 9.15
N ALA A 237 -18.07 4.13 9.85
CA ALA A 237 -18.96 3.83 10.96
C ALA A 237 -18.87 4.88 12.09
N VAL A 238 -17.66 5.35 12.39
CA VAL A 238 -17.47 6.48 13.33
C VAL A 238 -18.03 7.77 12.76
N LEU A 239 -17.73 8.08 11.48
CA LEU A 239 -18.19 9.32 10.85
C LEU A 239 -19.70 9.41 10.79
N ASN A 240 -20.38 8.31 10.50
CA ASN A 240 -21.84 8.22 10.39
C ASN A 240 -22.57 8.04 11.73
N ASN A 241 -21.83 7.84 12.84
CA ASN A 241 -22.44 7.73 14.16
C ASN A 241 -22.94 9.12 14.62
N THR A 242 -24.06 9.15 15.33
CA THR A 242 -24.62 10.39 15.92
C THR A 242 -23.80 10.91 17.09
N ARG A 243 -23.03 10.04 17.74
CA ARG A 243 -22.15 10.41 18.86
C ARG A 243 -20.85 11.02 18.37
N THR A 244 -20.25 11.85 19.19
CA THR A 244 -18.91 12.39 18.95
C THR A 244 -17.84 11.30 19.10
N VAL A 245 -16.66 11.54 18.54
CA VAL A 245 -15.51 10.61 18.67
C VAL A 245 -15.19 10.35 20.15
N TYR A 246 -15.30 11.40 21.00
CA TYR A 246 -15.03 11.27 22.44
C TYR A 246 -16.09 10.41 23.15
N GLU A 247 -17.34 10.53 22.81
CA GLU A 247 -18.42 9.70 23.40
C GLU A 247 -18.29 8.23 23.04
N ILE A 248 -17.74 7.93 21.85
CA ILE A 248 -17.50 6.55 21.40
C ILE A 248 -16.26 5.94 22.06
N PHE A 249 -15.16 6.69 22.09
CA PHE A 249 -13.83 6.15 22.41
C PHE A 249 -13.27 6.61 23.78
N GLY A 250 -13.83 7.64 24.40
CA GLY A 250 -13.32 8.18 25.65
C GLY A 250 -11.85 8.56 25.54
N ASN A 251 -11.02 8.02 26.42
CA ASN A 251 -9.58 8.28 26.48
C ASN A 251 -8.81 7.79 25.22
N ASP A 252 -9.41 6.93 24.40
CA ASP A 252 -8.81 6.44 23.17
C ASP A 252 -8.99 7.39 21.97
N THR A 253 -9.73 8.49 22.11
CA THR A 253 -9.98 9.49 21.06
C THR A 253 -8.71 9.94 20.35
N MET A 254 -7.65 10.21 21.10
CA MET A 254 -6.37 10.65 20.51
C MET A 254 -5.70 9.57 19.66
N LYS A 255 -5.94 8.29 19.97
CA LYS A 255 -5.43 7.18 19.14
C LYS A 255 -6.11 7.14 17.79
N VAL A 256 -7.44 7.33 17.75
CA VAL A 256 -8.20 7.43 16.49
C VAL A 256 -7.68 8.59 15.65
N ARG A 257 -7.53 9.78 16.23
CA ARG A 257 -7.00 10.96 15.52
C ARG A 257 -5.59 10.74 14.99
N SER A 258 -4.71 10.14 15.78
CA SER A 258 -3.34 9.82 15.36
C SER A 258 -3.32 8.79 14.20
N CYS A 259 -4.21 7.80 14.23
CA CYS A 259 -4.39 6.86 13.13
C CYS A 259 -4.86 7.57 11.86
N MET A 260 -5.89 8.40 11.94
CA MET A 260 -6.40 9.15 10.79
C MET A 260 -5.34 10.08 10.20
N LEU A 261 -4.59 10.77 11.04
CA LEU A 261 -3.47 11.61 10.60
C LEU A 261 -2.43 10.78 9.84
N LEU A 262 -2.00 9.65 10.40
CA LEU A 262 -1.03 8.76 9.76
C LEU A 262 -1.49 8.36 8.35
N PHE A 263 -2.69 7.78 8.24
CA PHE A 263 -3.16 7.26 6.96
C PHE A 263 -3.56 8.35 5.95
N SER A 264 -3.90 9.56 6.41
CA SER A 264 -4.10 10.71 5.52
C SER A 264 -2.80 11.24 4.90
N THR A 265 -1.61 10.85 5.42
CA THR A 265 -0.31 11.21 4.83
C THR A 265 0.21 10.21 3.81
N VAL A 266 -0.39 9.02 3.74
CA VAL A 266 0.03 7.91 2.87
C VAL A 266 -1.06 7.47 1.89
N SER A 267 -2.21 8.14 1.89
CA SER A 267 -3.31 7.90 0.94
C SER A 267 -4.20 9.11 0.78
N ASP A 268 -4.95 9.17 -0.33
CA ASP A 268 -5.94 10.21 -0.60
C ASP A 268 -7.37 9.83 -0.19
N ILE A 269 -7.52 8.79 0.65
CA ILE A 269 -8.82 8.30 1.12
C ILE A 269 -9.49 9.39 1.98
N SER A 270 -10.58 9.94 1.47
CA SER A 270 -11.21 11.15 2.01
C SER A 270 -11.77 11.01 3.42
N VAL A 271 -12.26 9.80 3.78
CA VAL A 271 -12.87 9.53 5.10
C VAL A 271 -11.89 9.80 6.25
N PHE A 272 -10.58 9.59 6.07
CA PHE A 272 -9.60 9.85 7.12
C PHE A 272 -9.51 11.34 7.45
N LYS A 273 -9.50 12.20 6.41
CA LYS A 273 -9.50 13.67 6.58
C LYS A 273 -10.83 14.18 7.16
N GLN A 274 -11.95 13.55 6.76
CA GLN A 274 -13.27 13.91 7.29
C GLN A 274 -13.39 13.56 8.77
N LEU A 275 -12.95 12.38 9.18
CA LEU A 275 -13.03 11.94 10.58
C LEU A 275 -12.14 12.77 11.52
N MET A 276 -11.02 13.33 11.05
CA MET A 276 -10.21 14.26 11.84
C MET A 276 -10.95 15.56 12.19
N ARG A 277 -11.96 15.94 11.40
CA ARG A 277 -12.74 17.18 11.60
C ARG A 277 -13.99 16.97 12.47
N LYS A 278 -14.40 15.72 12.67
CA LYS A 278 -15.50 15.33 13.55
C LYS A 278 -15.08 15.42 15.03
#